data_55cc91dea389d8d5e02a70dfcb4ece5f
#
_entry.id   55cc91dea389d8d5e02a70dfcb4ece5f
#
_cell.length_a   1.000
_cell.length_b   1.000
_cell.length_c   1.000
_cell.angle_alpha   90.00
_cell.angle_beta   90.00
_cell.angle_gamma   90.00
#
_symmetry.space_group_name_H-M   'P 1'
#
loop_
_entity.id
_entity.type
_entity.pdbx_description
1 polymer ?
#
loop_
_entity_poly.entity_id
_entity_poly.type
_entity_poly.pdbx_seq_one_letter_code
_entity_poly.pdbx_strand_id
1 'polypeptide(L)'
;MDYFVGVALAIGVGLFSTVSGFDRDRSLYPVILVVIASYYCLFAVMGGGSALAWETGAFAAFVLAATIGFRTNLWVVVVALVGHGLLDCYHHQLIDNAGVPAWWPIFCLSFDAAAGAYLAWRLLSRKIEATDPSRFGGLINSYVEAEFAAAKAAELDGDLSTGFRHLERAHVLGQRSTVQHVRVHVRMLIWGIRRHDIREVGGQILRAMGAAAGTWAGLVPDGNTGGTNISPFKSMAIPNDLAGQIAKARFLVPNARGLDGP
;
A
#
# COMPACT_ATOMS: atom_id res chain seq x y z
N MET A 1 21.90 -21.59 14.88
CA MET A 1 21.83 -20.17 15.24
C MET A 1 20.89 -19.40 14.31
N ASP A 2 20.88 -19.75 13.06
CA ASP A 2 20.24 -19.01 11.96
C ASP A 2 18.72 -18.86 12.13
N TYR A 3 18.04 -19.89 12.62
CA TYR A 3 16.61 -19.82 12.92
C TYR A 3 16.26 -18.85 14.05
N PHE A 4 17.10 -18.68 15.07
CA PHE A 4 16.88 -17.68 16.12
C PHE A 4 16.97 -16.26 15.56
N VAL A 5 17.90 -16.03 14.61
CA VAL A 5 18.08 -14.74 13.97
C VAL A 5 16.85 -14.41 13.11
N GLY A 6 16.34 -15.39 12.35
CA GLY A 6 15.13 -15.22 11.54
C GLY A 6 13.91 -14.86 12.38
N VAL A 7 13.66 -15.61 13.46
CA VAL A 7 12.54 -15.34 14.38
C VAL A 7 12.70 -13.98 15.05
N ALA A 8 13.89 -13.68 15.60
CA ALA A 8 14.14 -12.42 16.27
C ALA A 8 13.96 -11.21 15.35
N LEU A 9 14.42 -11.33 14.09
CA LEU A 9 14.25 -10.28 13.08
C LEU A 9 12.77 -10.10 12.72
N ALA A 10 12.02 -11.19 12.51
CA ALA A 10 10.58 -11.11 12.20
C ALA A 10 9.80 -10.44 13.33
N ILE A 11 10.07 -10.83 14.58
CA ILE A 11 9.45 -10.20 15.76
C ILE A 11 9.86 -8.74 15.86
N GLY A 12 11.15 -8.41 15.66
CA GLY A 12 11.67 -7.05 15.69
C GLY A 12 10.99 -6.16 14.63
N VAL A 13 10.90 -6.63 13.39
CA VAL A 13 10.18 -5.94 12.30
C VAL A 13 8.70 -5.79 12.63
N GLY A 14 8.05 -6.83 13.13
CA GLY A 14 6.64 -6.80 13.53
C GLY A 14 6.38 -5.78 14.65
N LEU A 15 7.15 -5.80 15.72
CA LEU A 15 7.03 -4.86 16.84
C LEU A 15 7.35 -3.43 16.42
N PHE A 16 8.44 -3.22 15.68
CA PHE A 16 8.78 -1.90 15.15
C PHE A 16 7.65 -1.34 14.29
N SER A 17 7.10 -2.17 13.39
CA SER A 17 6.00 -1.77 12.52
C SER A 17 4.72 -1.45 13.29
N THR A 18 4.46 -2.17 14.38
CA THR A 18 3.32 -1.91 15.25
C THR A 18 3.49 -0.59 16.03
N VAL A 19 4.67 -0.36 16.60
CA VAL A 19 4.95 0.86 17.39
C VAL A 19 4.98 2.09 16.49
N SER A 20 5.61 1.99 15.31
CA SER A 20 5.66 3.09 14.33
C SER A 20 4.34 3.27 13.55
N GLY A 21 3.44 2.31 13.60
CA GLY A 21 2.18 2.34 12.86
C GLY A 21 2.27 1.92 11.39
N PHE A 22 3.42 1.41 10.95
CA PHE A 22 3.61 0.91 9.57
C PHE A 22 2.70 -0.28 9.24
N ASP A 23 2.31 -1.06 10.24
CA ASP A 23 1.41 -2.20 10.06
C ASP A 23 -0.08 -1.82 10.00
N ARG A 24 -0.41 -0.54 10.17
CA ARG A 24 -1.79 -0.05 9.98
C ARG A 24 -2.24 -0.12 8.54
N ASP A 25 -1.30 -0.08 7.61
CA ASP A 25 -1.55 -0.30 6.20
C ASP A 25 -1.32 -1.79 5.84
N ARG A 26 -2.17 -2.29 4.98
CA ARG A 26 -2.19 -3.69 4.54
C ARG A 26 -1.00 -4.08 3.67
N SER A 27 -0.25 -3.13 3.15
CA SER A 27 0.81 -3.35 2.17
C SER A 27 2.12 -3.82 2.78
N LEU A 28 2.35 -3.61 4.08
CA LEU A 28 3.62 -3.96 4.72
C LEU A 28 4.00 -5.44 4.49
N TYR A 29 3.12 -6.36 4.86
CA TYR A 29 3.41 -7.80 4.73
C TYR A 29 3.45 -8.31 3.30
N PRO A 30 2.58 -7.85 2.37
CA PRO A 30 2.77 -8.08 0.94
C PRO A 30 4.14 -7.61 0.43
N VAL A 31 4.62 -6.43 0.85
CA VAL A 31 5.94 -5.93 0.45
C VAL A 31 7.06 -6.77 1.06
N ILE A 32 6.96 -7.15 2.34
CA ILE A 32 7.91 -8.07 2.98
C ILE A 32 8.02 -9.37 2.16
N LEU A 33 6.90 -9.99 1.82
CA LEU A 33 6.88 -11.21 1.00
C LEU A 33 7.58 -11.01 -0.36
N VAL A 34 7.30 -9.91 -1.06
CA VAL A 34 7.96 -9.58 -2.33
C VAL A 34 9.47 -9.40 -2.15
N VAL A 35 9.90 -8.68 -1.11
CA VAL A 35 11.32 -8.45 -0.83
C VAL A 35 12.03 -9.76 -0.53
N ILE A 36 11.46 -10.62 0.32
CA ILE A 36 12.07 -11.91 0.69
C ILE A 36 12.20 -12.80 -0.55
N ALA A 37 11.13 -12.95 -1.32
CA ALA A 37 11.14 -13.76 -2.54
C ALA A 37 12.13 -13.24 -3.60
N SER A 38 12.41 -11.94 -3.64
CA SER A 38 13.36 -11.34 -4.58
C SER A 38 14.81 -11.73 -4.33
N TYR A 39 15.18 -12.11 -3.09
CA TYR A 39 16.56 -12.49 -2.77
C TYR A 39 17.03 -13.73 -3.55
N TYR A 40 16.15 -14.67 -3.86
CA TYR A 40 16.53 -15.84 -4.65
C TYR A 40 16.93 -15.46 -6.07
N CYS A 41 16.27 -14.47 -6.68
CA CYS A 41 16.71 -13.91 -7.96
C CYS A 41 18.10 -13.26 -7.85
N LEU A 42 18.34 -12.50 -6.75
CA LEU A 42 19.65 -11.90 -6.49
C LEU A 42 20.74 -12.99 -6.34
N PHE A 43 20.47 -14.04 -5.57
CA PHE A 43 21.39 -15.16 -5.42
C PHE A 43 21.64 -15.88 -6.73
N ALA A 44 20.62 -16.06 -7.58
CA ALA A 44 20.81 -16.65 -8.90
C ALA A 44 21.78 -15.83 -9.77
N VAL A 45 21.67 -14.51 -9.74
CA VAL A 45 22.63 -13.63 -10.44
C VAL A 45 24.03 -13.80 -9.86
N MET A 46 24.18 -13.82 -8.53
CA MET A 46 25.47 -14.03 -7.85
C MET A 46 26.06 -15.43 -8.13
N GLY A 47 25.22 -16.43 -8.32
CA GLY A 47 25.60 -17.82 -8.63
C GLY A 47 25.88 -18.10 -10.11
N GLY A 48 25.95 -17.08 -10.97
CA GLY A 48 26.27 -17.23 -12.39
C GLY A 48 25.06 -17.31 -13.33
N GLY A 49 23.84 -17.10 -12.82
CA GLY A 49 22.65 -16.87 -13.64
C GLY A 49 21.89 -18.11 -14.12
N SER A 50 22.42 -19.32 -13.94
CA SER A 50 21.78 -20.55 -14.44
C SER A 50 20.38 -20.81 -13.90
N ALA A 51 20.14 -20.46 -12.63
CA ALA A 51 18.87 -20.63 -11.96
C ALA A 51 17.88 -19.46 -12.17
N LEU A 52 18.32 -18.35 -12.80
CA LEU A 52 17.57 -17.07 -12.82
C LEU A 52 16.16 -17.22 -13.38
N ALA A 53 15.96 -18.01 -14.42
CA ALA A 53 14.64 -18.20 -15.02
C ALA A 53 13.64 -18.88 -14.07
N TRP A 54 14.09 -19.90 -13.35
CA TRP A 54 13.27 -20.63 -12.37
C TRP A 54 12.95 -19.76 -11.16
N GLU A 55 13.96 -19.06 -10.63
CA GLU A 55 13.80 -18.14 -9.51
C GLU A 55 12.87 -16.97 -9.84
N THR A 56 12.97 -16.43 -11.07
CA THR A 56 12.06 -15.37 -11.53
C THR A 56 10.63 -15.89 -11.64
N GLY A 57 10.43 -17.14 -12.07
CA GLY A 57 9.13 -17.78 -12.11
C GLY A 57 8.52 -17.93 -10.71
N ALA A 58 9.29 -18.43 -9.75
CA ALA A 58 8.87 -18.53 -8.34
C ALA A 58 8.58 -17.15 -7.73
N PHE A 59 9.47 -16.19 -7.94
CA PHE A 59 9.28 -14.79 -7.53
C PHE A 59 7.98 -14.21 -8.06
N ALA A 60 7.70 -14.37 -9.37
CA ALA A 60 6.47 -13.89 -9.99
C ALA A 60 5.20 -14.47 -9.35
N ALA A 61 5.24 -15.76 -8.96
CA ALA A 61 4.13 -16.38 -8.23
C ALA A 61 3.88 -15.72 -6.86
N PHE A 62 4.94 -15.41 -6.10
CA PHE A 62 4.81 -14.72 -4.82
C PHE A 62 4.39 -13.26 -4.97
N VAL A 63 4.85 -12.55 -6.01
CA VAL A 63 4.36 -11.20 -6.35
C VAL A 63 2.87 -11.23 -6.66
N LEU A 64 2.41 -12.23 -7.41
CA LEU A 64 0.99 -12.42 -7.70
C LEU A 64 0.20 -12.69 -6.42
N ALA A 65 0.66 -13.62 -5.57
CA ALA A 65 0.03 -13.92 -4.29
C ALA A 65 -0.02 -12.69 -3.36
N ALA A 66 1.08 -11.94 -3.27
CA ALA A 66 1.15 -10.69 -2.52
C ALA A 66 0.13 -9.66 -3.03
N THR A 67 0.04 -9.50 -4.36
CA THR A 67 -0.89 -8.58 -5.02
C THR A 67 -2.35 -8.98 -4.79
N ILE A 68 -2.66 -10.27 -4.96
CA ILE A 68 -4.01 -10.80 -4.69
C ILE A 68 -4.35 -10.58 -3.22
N GLY A 69 -3.46 -10.95 -2.31
CA GLY A 69 -3.66 -10.80 -0.88
C GLY A 69 -3.88 -9.35 -0.47
N PHE A 70 -3.09 -8.43 -1.02
CA PHE A 70 -3.26 -6.99 -0.82
C PHE A 70 -4.64 -6.51 -1.29
N ARG A 71 -5.06 -6.93 -2.48
CA ARG A 71 -6.33 -6.48 -3.09
C ARG A 71 -7.57 -7.16 -2.51
N THR A 72 -7.44 -8.33 -1.93
CA THR A 72 -8.60 -9.11 -1.48
C THR A 72 -8.58 -9.37 0.02
N ASN A 73 -7.69 -10.27 0.47
CA ASN A 73 -7.66 -10.71 1.86
C ASN A 73 -6.24 -11.06 2.29
N LEU A 74 -5.74 -10.42 3.35
CA LEU A 74 -4.38 -10.63 3.86
C LEU A 74 -4.11 -12.07 4.37
N TRP A 75 -5.14 -12.89 4.58
CA TRP A 75 -4.93 -14.31 4.83
C TRP A 75 -4.23 -15.03 3.68
N VAL A 76 -4.39 -14.53 2.44
CA VAL A 76 -3.61 -15.02 1.28
C VAL A 76 -2.12 -14.75 1.49
N VAL A 77 -1.76 -13.59 2.07
CA VAL A 77 -0.35 -13.27 2.39
C VAL A 77 0.18 -14.16 3.50
N VAL A 78 -0.63 -14.46 4.54
CA VAL A 78 -0.25 -15.44 5.58
C VAL A 78 0.07 -16.78 4.96
N VAL A 79 -0.81 -17.29 4.10
CA VAL A 79 -0.60 -18.57 3.39
C VAL A 79 0.63 -18.50 2.49
N ALA A 80 0.83 -17.38 1.80
CA ALA A 80 1.98 -17.20 0.92
C ALA A 80 3.31 -17.11 1.67
N LEU A 81 3.37 -16.46 2.85
CA LEU A 81 4.55 -16.47 3.72
C LEU A 81 4.87 -17.90 4.19
N VAL A 82 3.87 -18.64 4.67
CA VAL A 82 4.08 -20.05 5.05
C VAL A 82 4.52 -20.88 3.85
N GLY A 83 3.91 -20.65 2.67
CA GLY A 83 4.27 -21.34 1.43
C GLY A 83 5.69 -21.03 0.98
N HIS A 84 6.16 -19.78 1.13
CA HIS A 84 7.54 -19.38 0.83
C HIS A 84 8.51 -20.09 1.77
N GLY A 85 8.25 -20.07 3.08
CA GLY A 85 9.09 -20.79 4.04
C GLY A 85 9.12 -22.31 3.81
N LEU A 86 8.01 -22.92 3.35
CA LEU A 86 8.02 -24.32 2.94
C LEU A 86 8.85 -24.55 1.66
N LEU A 87 8.78 -23.63 0.70
CA LEU A 87 9.64 -23.67 -0.49
C LEU A 87 11.12 -23.64 -0.08
N ASP A 88 11.49 -22.81 0.89
CA ASP A 88 12.87 -22.73 1.38
C ASP A 88 13.40 -24.07 1.90
N CYS A 89 12.56 -24.88 2.55
CA CYS A 89 12.94 -26.21 3.02
C CYS A 89 13.35 -27.16 1.88
N TYR A 90 12.71 -27.02 0.74
CA TYR A 90 12.89 -27.92 -0.42
C TYR A 90 13.63 -27.25 -1.57
N HIS A 91 14.02 -25.98 -1.42
CA HIS A 91 14.53 -25.13 -2.49
C HIS A 91 15.68 -25.80 -3.27
N HIS A 92 16.72 -26.26 -2.58
CA HIS A 92 17.89 -26.89 -3.20
C HIS A 92 17.62 -28.25 -3.85
N GLN A 93 16.45 -28.86 -3.59
CA GLN A 93 15.99 -30.07 -4.28
C GLN A 93 15.23 -29.74 -5.55
N LEU A 94 14.63 -28.53 -5.62
CA LEU A 94 13.79 -28.08 -6.73
C LEU A 94 14.57 -27.20 -7.71
N ILE A 95 15.45 -26.32 -7.19
CA ILE A 95 16.21 -25.36 -7.99
C ILE A 95 17.68 -25.40 -7.55
N ASP A 96 18.56 -25.73 -8.49
CA ASP A 96 20.00 -25.68 -8.26
C ASP A 96 20.51 -24.25 -8.44
N ASN A 97 20.64 -23.52 -7.33
CA ASN A 97 21.08 -22.13 -7.28
C ASN A 97 22.34 -22.02 -6.41
N ALA A 98 23.50 -22.08 -7.05
CA ALA A 98 24.81 -22.03 -6.38
C ALA A 98 25.07 -20.72 -5.60
N GLY A 99 24.30 -19.67 -5.82
CA GLY A 99 24.44 -18.39 -5.11
C GLY A 99 23.74 -18.36 -3.76
N VAL A 100 22.88 -19.33 -3.43
CA VAL A 100 22.16 -19.36 -2.16
C VAL A 100 23.07 -19.77 -1.02
N PRO A 101 23.27 -18.93 0.02
CA PRO A 101 24.06 -19.31 1.19
C PRO A 101 23.42 -20.49 1.94
N ALA A 102 24.22 -21.43 2.43
CA ALA A 102 23.72 -22.63 3.11
C ALA A 102 22.82 -22.37 4.32
N TRP A 103 23.02 -21.23 4.99
CA TRP A 103 22.23 -20.82 6.16
C TRP A 103 20.91 -20.14 5.79
N TRP A 104 20.77 -19.66 4.54
CA TRP A 104 19.65 -18.82 4.11
C TRP A 104 18.29 -19.53 4.20
N PRO A 105 18.11 -20.77 3.73
CA PRO A 105 16.80 -21.42 3.76
C PRO A 105 16.22 -21.55 5.17
N ILE A 106 17.04 -21.93 6.15
CA ILE A 106 16.62 -22.08 7.54
C ILE A 106 16.29 -20.72 8.18
N PHE A 107 17.09 -19.70 7.88
CA PHE A 107 16.84 -18.31 8.30
C PHE A 107 15.50 -17.82 7.72
N CYS A 108 15.31 -17.98 6.41
CA CYS A 108 14.12 -17.47 5.72
C CYS A 108 12.87 -18.21 6.16
N LEU A 109 12.88 -19.54 6.25
CA LEU A 109 11.78 -20.34 6.81
C LEU A 109 11.35 -19.83 8.18
N SER A 110 12.31 -19.60 9.08
CA SER A 110 12.00 -19.18 10.45
C SER A 110 11.47 -17.75 10.51
N PHE A 111 11.98 -16.87 9.65
CA PHE A 111 11.47 -15.53 9.48
C PHE A 111 10.03 -15.55 8.97
N ASP A 112 9.76 -16.29 7.90
CA ASP A 112 8.45 -16.36 7.25
C ASP A 112 7.39 -16.97 8.16
N ALA A 113 7.75 -18.03 8.87
CA ALA A 113 6.86 -18.64 9.86
C ALA A 113 6.49 -17.64 10.98
N ALA A 114 7.49 -16.92 11.51
CA ALA A 114 7.27 -15.93 12.56
C ALA A 114 6.50 -14.70 12.05
N ALA A 115 6.82 -14.19 10.84
CA ALA A 115 6.12 -13.07 10.23
C ALA A 115 4.68 -13.44 9.87
N GLY A 116 4.47 -14.64 9.32
CA GLY A 116 3.13 -15.18 9.03
C GLY A 116 2.29 -15.35 10.30
N ALA A 117 2.88 -15.91 11.36
CA ALA A 117 2.21 -16.05 12.66
C ALA A 117 1.88 -14.69 13.29
N TYR A 118 2.80 -13.73 13.20
CA TYR A 118 2.57 -12.37 13.70
C TYR A 118 1.43 -11.68 12.94
N LEU A 119 1.44 -11.74 11.61
CA LEU A 119 0.35 -11.21 10.78
C LEU A 119 -0.97 -11.90 11.12
N ALA A 120 -1.00 -13.23 11.22
CA ALA A 120 -2.19 -13.98 11.60
C ALA A 120 -2.73 -13.54 12.95
N TRP A 121 -1.85 -13.36 13.95
CA TRP A 121 -2.23 -12.83 15.27
C TRP A 121 -2.82 -11.42 15.17
N ARG A 122 -2.23 -10.53 14.37
CA ARG A 122 -2.75 -9.16 14.16
C ARG A 122 -4.13 -9.17 13.52
N LEU A 123 -4.36 -10.07 12.55
CA LEU A 123 -5.66 -10.25 11.88
C LEU A 123 -6.70 -10.80 12.84
N LEU A 124 -6.36 -11.85 13.61
CA LEU A 124 -7.25 -12.46 14.61
C LEU A 124 -7.60 -11.46 15.73
N SER A 125 -6.63 -10.67 16.16
CA SER A 125 -6.81 -9.62 17.17
C SER A 125 -7.51 -8.36 16.62
N ARG A 126 -7.94 -8.37 15.36
CA ARG A 126 -8.58 -7.24 14.66
C ARG A 126 -7.78 -5.92 14.75
N LYS A 127 -6.47 -6.02 14.85
CA LYS A 127 -5.56 -4.87 14.87
C LYS A 127 -5.22 -4.39 13.44
N ILE A 128 -5.38 -5.28 12.45
CA ILE A 128 -5.27 -5.03 11.01
C ILE A 128 -6.53 -5.60 10.36
N GLU A 129 -7.10 -4.90 9.40
CA GLU A 129 -8.25 -5.41 8.65
C GLU A 129 -7.80 -6.43 7.60
N ALA A 130 -8.40 -7.62 7.62
CA ALA A 130 -8.08 -8.69 6.68
C ALA A 130 -8.51 -8.35 5.25
N THR A 131 -9.67 -7.68 5.09
CA THR A 131 -10.22 -7.30 3.80
C THR A 131 -9.85 -5.87 3.42
N ASP A 132 -9.69 -5.60 2.12
CA ASP A 132 -9.25 -4.31 1.61
C ASP A 132 -10.16 -3.16 2.10
N PRO A 133 -9.60 -2.10 2.74
CA PRO A 133 -10.30 -0.83 2.90
C PRO A 133 -10.56 -0.10 1.58
N SER A 134 -10.25 -0.70 0.41
CA SER A 134 -10.76 -0.26 -0.90
C SER A 134 -12.28 -0.16 -0.91
N ARG A 135 -12.96 -0.78 0.06
CA ARG A 135 -14.36 -0.50 0.34
C ARG A 135 -14.56 0.99 0.66
N PHE A 136 -13.70 1.62 1.46
CA PHE A 136 -13.71 3.07 1.60
C PHE A 136 -13.38 3.77 0.28
N GLY A 137 -12.33 3.34 -0.42
CA GLY A 137 -11.96 3.84 -1.74
C GLY A 137 -13.07 3.68 -2.78
N GLY A 138 -13.81 2.57 -2.75
CA GLY A 138 -14.99 2.33 -3.57
C GLY A 138 -16.17 3.22 -3.17
N LEU A 139 -16.43 3.37 -1.88
CA LEU A 139 -17.55 4.18 -1.36
C LEU A 139 -17.29 5.69 -1.55
N ILE A 140 -16.06 6.16 -1.34
CA ILE A 140 -15.68 7.55 -1.56
C ILE A 140 -15.58 7.90 -3.05
N ASN A 141 -15.42 6.91 -3.94
CA ASN A 141 -15.24 7.11 -5.37
C ASN A 141 -16.37 7.94 -5.99
N SER A 142 -17.62 7.69 -5.61
CA SER A 142 -18.77 8.43 -6.15
C SER A 142 -18.68 9.94 -5.85
N TYR A 143 -18.20 10.30 -4.67
CA TYR A 143 -17.99 11.71 -4.30
C TYR A 143 -16.78 12.31 -5.02
N VAL A 144 -15.70 11.55 -5.19
CA VAL A 144 -14.53 11.96 -5.97
C VAL A 144 -14.90 12.18 -7.43
N GLU A 145 -15.69 11.29 -8.03
CA GLU A 145 -16.19 11.43 -9.42
C GLU A 145 -17.09 12.66 -9.57
N ALA A 146 -17.92 12.97 -8.58
CA ALA A 146 -18.76 14.18 -8.61
C ALA A 146 -17.90 15.44 -8.64
N GLU A 147 -16.82 15.51 -7.85
CA GLU A 147 -15.88 16.63 -7.88
C GLU A 147 -15.12 16.70 -9.23
N PHE A 148 -14.74 15.55 -9.81
CA PHE A 148 -14.12 15.53 -11.15
C PHE A 148 -15.09 16.02 -12.24
N ALA A 149 -16.37 15.66 -12.17
CA ALA A 149 -17.37 16.14 -13.09
C ALA A 149 -17.59 17.66 -12.95
N ALA A 150 -17.63 18.17 -11.71
CA ALA A 150 -17.75 19.60 -11.44
C ALA A 150 -16.51 20.37 -11.90
N ALA A 151 -15.30 19.80 -11.70
CA ALA A 151 -14.07 20.39 -12.22
C ALA A 151 -14.13 20.54 -13.74
N LYS A 152 -14.53 19.47 -14.44
CA LYS A 152 -14.67 19.47 -15.91
C LYS A 152 -15.71 20.49 -16.40
N ALA A 153 -16.85 20.59 -15.72
CA ALA A 153 -17.90 21.56 -16.07
C ALA A 153 -17.37 23.02 -15.94
N ALA A 154 -16.73 23.33 -14.80
CA ALA A 154 -16.14 24.66 -14.61
C ALA A 154 -15.05 24.98 -15.64
N GLU A 155 -14.23 24.01 -16.03
CA GLU A 155 -13.23 24.19 -17.10
C GLU A 155 -13.88 24.48 -18.45
N LEU A 156 -14.99 23.83 -18.77
CA LEU A 156 -15.74 24.06 -20.02
C LEU A 156 -16.39 25.45 -20.04
N ASP A 157 -16.81 25.96 -18.88
CA ASP A 157 -17.37 27.31 -18.71
C ASP A 157 -16.26 28.39 -18.64
N GLY A 158 -14.98 27.99 -18.75
CA GLY A 158 -13.83 28.88 -18.73
C GLY A 158 -13.41 29.30 -17.30
N ASP A 159 -14.08 28.83 -16.26
CA ASP A 159 -13.70 29.07 -14.86
C ASP A 159 -12.70 28.04 -14.35
N LEU A 160 -11.45 28.29 -14.72
CA LEU A 160 -10.33 27.40 -14.42
C LEU A 160 -9.99 27.35 -12.93
N SER A 161 -10.25 28.45 -12.21
CA SER A 161 -9.99 28.55 -10.79
C SER A 161 -10.96 27.67 -9.99
N THR A 162 -12.22 27.68 -10.36
CA THR A 162 -13.23 26.78 -9.80
C THR A 162 -12.97 25.35 -10.19
N GLY A 163 -12.55 25.09 -11.44
CA GLY A 163 -12.14 23.76 -11.88
C GLY A 163 -11.03 23.18 -11.00
N PHE A 164 -9.97 23.92 -10.72
CA PHE A 164 -8.89 23.45 -9.86
C PHE A 164 -9.34 23.26 -8.40
N ARG A 165 -10.18 24.14 -7.85
CA ARG A 165 -10.76 23.97 -6.50
C ARG A 165 -11.54 22.66 -6.37
N HIS A 166 -12.25 22.23 -7.39
CA HIS A 166 -12.90 20.92 -7.38
C HIS A 166 -11.88 19.76 -7.36
N LEU A 167 -10.74 19.88 -8.04
CA LEU A 167 -9.67 18.89 -7.92
C LEU A 167 -9.06 18.86 -6.49
N GLU A 168 -8.88 20.03 -5.86
CA GLU A 168 -8.44 20.12 -4.46
C GLU A 168 -9.44 19.46 -3.50
N ARG A 169 -10.75 19.64 -3.71
CA ARG A 169 -11.81 18.99 -2.93
C ARG A 169 -11.79 17.46 -3.15
N ALA A 170 -11.62 17.01 -4.39
CA ALA A 170 -11.43 15.59 -4.70
C ALA A 170 -10.21 15.00 -3.98
N HIS A 171 -9.12 15.79 -3.86
CA HIS A 171 -7.94 15.38 -3.10
C HIS A 171 -8.26 15.16 -1.62
N VAL A 172 -8.94 16.08 -0.97
CA VAL A 172 -9.35 15.95 0.44
C VAL A 172 -10.23 14.70 0.65
N LEU A 173 -11.15 14.41 -0.26
CA LEU A 173 -11.99 13.21 -0.22
C LEU A 173 -11.17 11.92 -0.40
N GLY A 174 -10.27 11.92 -1.38
CA GLY A 174 -9.52 10.74 -1.80
C GLY A 174 -8.25 10.45 -1.01
N GLN A 175 -7.73 11.39 -0.23
CA GLN A 175 -6.39 11.33 0.38
C GLN A 175 -6.15 10.13 1.30
N ARG A 176 -7.20 9.49 1.82
CA ARG A 176 -7.10 8.28 2.65
C ARG A 176 -7.22 6.97 1.87
N SER A 177 -7.40 7.03 0.56
CA SER A 177 -7.36 5.89 -0.35
C SER A 177 -6.20 6.07 -1.33
N THR A 178 -5.18 5.23 -1.27
CA THR A 178 -4.02 5.32 -2.16
C THR A 178 -4.43 5.45 -3.62
N VAL A 179 -5.40 4.64 -4.06
CA VAL A 179 -5.91 4.67 -5.44
C VAL A 179 -6.53 6.02 -5.79
N GLN A 180 -7.43 6.55 -4.94
CA GLN A 180 -8.09 7.83 -5.21
C GLN A 180 -7.10 8.98 -5.08
N HIS A 181 -6.20 8.95 -4.11
CA HIS A 181 -5.19 9.97 -3.90
C HIS A 181 -4.26 10.12 -5.12
N VAL A 182 -3.72 9.00 -5.61
CA VAL A 182 -2.90 9.00 -6.83
C VAL A 182 -3.71 9.48 -8.04
N ARG A 183 -4.97 9.01 -8.21
CA ARG A 183 -5.85 9.46 -9.31
C ARG A 183 -6.05 10.97 -9.32
N VAL A 184 -6.26 11.58 -8.16
CA VAL A 184 -6.44 13.03 -8.07
C VAL A 184 -5.16 13.75 -8.47
N HIS A 185 -3.98 13.32 -8.00
CA HIS A 185 -2.70 13.91 -8.43
C HIS A 185 -2.48 13.77 -9.93
N VAL A 186 -2.86 12.65 -10.54
CA VAL A 186 -2.82 12.50 -12.01
C VAL A 186 -3.78 13.49 -12.70
N ARG A 187 -4.97 13.74 -12.15
CA ARG A 187 -5.90 14.75 -12.70
C ARG A 187 -5.33 16.18 -12.59
N MET A 188 -4.73 16.53 -11.43
CA MET A 188 -4.06 17.82 -11.24
C MET A 188 -2.86 17.96 -12.17
N LEU A 189 -2.07 16.90 -12.39
CA LEU A 189 -0.99 16.87 -13.35
C LEU A 189 -1.48 17.18 -14.77
N ILE A 190 -2.54 16.49 -15.22
CA ILE A 190 -3.15 16.73 -16.55
C ILE A 190 -3.64 18.17 -16.66
N TRP A 191 -4.25 18.70 -15.61
CA TRP A 191 -4.67 20.11 -15.55
C TRP A 191 -3.48 21.04 -15.71
N GLY A 192 -2.38 20.83 -14.97
CA GLY A 192 -1.14 21.60 -15.07
C GLY A 192 -0.54 21.56 -16.47
N ILE A 193 -0.48 20.37 -17.11
CA ILE A 193 0.01 20.20 -18.49
C ILE A 193 -0.83 21.04 -19.47
N ARG A 194 -2.17 20.95 -19.40
CA ARG A 194 -3.08 21.70 -20.27
C ARG A 194 -2.94 23.21 -20.09
N ARG A 195 -2.54 23.63 -18.89
CA ARG A 195 -2.35 25.06 -18.54
C ARG A 195 -0.95 25.56 -18.74
N HIS A 196 -0.01 24.70 -19.17
CA HIS A 196 1.41 25.01 -19.24
C HIS A 196 2.01 25.52 -17.91
N ASP A 197 1.41 25.08 -16.78
CA ASP A 197 1.91 25.40 -15.44
C ASP A 197 2.98 24.38 -15.04
N ILE A 198 4.24 24.72 -15.36
CA ILE A 198 5.41 23.86 -15.10
C ILE A 198 5.58 23.59 -13.60
N ARG A 199 5.24 24.57 -12.76
CA ARG A 199 5.32 24.41 -11.29
C ARG A 199 4.33 23.35 -10.80
N GLU A 200 3.08 23.43 -11.28
CA GLU A 200 2.05 22.44 -10.94
C GLU A 200 2.44 21.06 -11.49
N VAL A 201 2.91 20.97 -12.74
CA VAL A 201 3.35 19.71 -13.36
C VAL A 201 4.45 19.04 -12.52
N GLY A 202 5.53 19.75 -12.23
CA GLY A 202 6.65 19.20 -11.44
C GLY A 202 6.23 18.80 -10.02
N GLY A 203 5.42 19.62 -9.38
CA GLY A 203 4.91 19.35 -8.04
C GLY A 203 3.97 18.15 -7.98
N GLN A 204 3.12 17.96 -9.00
CA GLN A 204 2.18 16.85 -9.05
C GLN A 204 2.86 15.49 -9.32
N ILE A 205 3.94 15.47 -10.11
CA ILE A 205 4.76 14.26 -10.28
C ILE A 205 5.31 13.80 -8.91
N LEU A 206 5.97 14.71 -8.19
CA LEU A 206 6.52 14.40 -6.87
C LEU A 206 5.43 13.99 -5.87
N ARG A 207 4.27 14.65 -5.91
CA ARG A 207 3.14 14.34 -5.02
C ARG A 207 2.47 13.03 -5.36
N ALA A 208 2.36 12.65 -6.63
CA ALA A 208 1.83 11.35 -7.04
C ALA A 208 2.72 10.20 -6.52
N MET A 209 4.05 10.37 -6.62
CA MET A 209 5.01 9.42 -6.04
C MET A 209 4.91 9.40 -4.50
N GLY A 210 4.83 10.57 -3.88
CA GLY A 210 4.63 10.71 -2.44
C GLY A 210 3.30 10.15 -1.96
N ALA A 211 2.21 10.30 -2.74
CA ALA A 211 0.91 9.74 -2.44
C ALA A 211 0.91 8.21 -2.49
N ALA A 212 1.58 7.64 -3.49
CA ALA A 212 1.74 6.19 -3.60
C ALA A 212 2.46 5.60 -2.37
N ALA A 213 3.48 6.29 -1.86
CA ALA A 213 4.25 5.85 -0.70
C ALA A 213 3.68 6.39 0.64
N GLY A 214 3.28 7.65 0.69
CA GLY A 214 2.91 8.35 1.93
C GLY A 214 1.50 8.04 2.41
N THR A 215 0.53 7.81 1.52
CA THR A 215 -0.82 7.36 1.91
C THR A 215 -0.73 6.00 2.56
N TRP A 216 0.10 5.16 2.01
CA TRP A 216 0.46 3.87 2.57
C TRP A 216 1.05 3.98 3.99
N ALA A 217 1.99 4.90 4.19
CA ALA A 217 2.64 5.11 5.48
C ALA A 217 1.79 5.89 6.51
N GLY A 218 0.58 6.32 6.14
CA GLY A 218 -0.27 7.16 7.01
C GLY A 218 0.32 8.55 7.28
N LEU A 219 1.26 9.01 6.47
CA LEU A 219 1.98 10.28 6.62
C LEU A 219 1.27 11.46 5.92
N VAL A 220 0.12 11.21 5.32
CA VAL A 220 -0.65 12.26 4.63
C VAL A 220 -1.36 13.14 5.64
N PRO A 221 -1.08 14.44 5.68
CA PRO A 221 -1.72 15.35 6.62
C PRO A 221 -3.20 15.54 6.25
N ASP A 222 -4.09 15.46 7.25
CA ASP A 222 -5.52 15.60 7.06
C ASP A 222 -5.88 16.97 6.43
N GLY A 223 -6.82 16.95 5.49
CA GLY A 223 -7.40 18.15 4.89
C GLY A 223 -6.47 18.90 3.92
N ASN A 224 -5.27 18.38 3.62
CA ASN A 224 -4.39 18.98 2.63
C ASN A 224 -5.07 18.99 1.26
N THR A 225 -5.00 20.12 0.54
CA THR A 225 -5.68 20.25 -0.76
C THR A 225 -4.91 19.67 -1.94
N GLY A 226 -3.64 19.32 -1.76
CA GLY A 226 -2.82 18.66 -2.78
C GLY A 226 -2.25 19.57 -3.87
N GLY A 227 -2.64 20.85 -3.95
CA GLY A 227 -2.09 21.81 -4.89
C GLY A 227 -0.66 22.24 -4.53
N THR A 228 0.15 22.64 -5.51
CA THR A 228 1.56 23.07 -5.28
C THR A 228 1.69 24.39 -4.55
N ASN A 229 0.60 25.12 -4.38
CA ASN A 229 0.49 26.34 -3.56
C ASN A 229 0.53 26.07 -2.06
N ILE A 230 0.36 24.81 -1.63
CA ILE A 230 0.35 24.39 -0.23
C ILE A 230 1.51 23.42 0.05
N SER A 231 2.13 23.51 1.23
CA SER A 231 3.13 22.52 1.65
C SER A 231 2.52 21.11 1.73
N PRO A 232 3.19 20.07 1.22
CA PRO A 232 2.68 18.69 1.27
C PRO A 232 2.50 18.15 2.69
N PHE A 233 3.12 18.78 3.69
CA PHE A 233 3.07 18.36 5.09
C PHE A 233 2.11 19.22 5.95
N LYS A 234 1.39 20.14 5.32
CA LYS A 234 0.49 21.04 6.05
C LYS A 234 -0.87 20.38 6.26
N SER A 235 -1.27 20.16 7.52
CA SER A 235 -2.64 19.81 7.85
C SER A 235 -3.56 21.04 7.77
N MET A 236 -4.78 20.81 7.29
CA MET A 236 -5.79 21.84 7.12
C MET A 236 -7.15 21.36 7.63
N ALA A 237 -8.03 22.29 8.01
CA ALA A 237 -9.39 21.96 8.38
C ALA A 237 -10.15 21.40 7.16
N ILE A 238 -10.80 20.25 7.35
CA ILE A 238 -11.65 19.65 6.32
C ILE A 238 -12.98 20.44 6.29
N PRO A 239 -13.42 20.95 5.13
CA PRO A 239 -14.74 21.58 4.99
C PRO A 239 -15.86 20.66 5.50
N ASN A 240 -16.88 21.21 6.15
CA ASN A 240 -17.94 20.44 6.82
C ASN A 240 -18.71 19.51 5.86
N ASP A 241 -18.95 19.94 4.64
CA ASP A 241 -19.59 19.16 3.60
C ASP A 241 -18.75 17.92 3.21
N LEU A 242 -17.43 18.09 3.02
CA LEU A 242 -16.51 16.99 2.74
C LEU A 242 -16.34 16.06 3.95
N ALA A 243 -16.29 16.63 5.16
CA ALA A 243 -16.26 15.84 6.40
C ALA A 243 -17.51 14.95 6.52
N GLY A 244 -18.68 15.47 6.17
CA GLY A 244 -19.93 14.70 6.11
C GLY A 244 -19.90 13.56 5.10
N GLN A 245 -19.35 13.79 3.91
CA GLN A 245 -19.19 12.77 2.87
C GLN A 245 -18.21 11.68 3.29
N ILE A 246 -17.07 12.06 3.87
CA ILE A 246 -16.07 11.13 4.41
C ILE A 246 -16.69 10.29 5.53
N ALA A 247 -17.44 10.90 6.43
CA ALA A 247 -18.11 10.20 7.52
C ALA A 247 -19.13 9.17 7.00
N LYS A 248 -19.95 9.55 6.01
CA LYS A 248 -20.91 8.64 5.35
C LYS A 248 -20.18 7.44 4.70
N ALA A 249 -19.11 7.69 3.95
CA ALA A 249 -18.33 6.63 3.33
C ALA A 249 -17.69 5.70 4.38
N ARG A 250 -17.24 6.23 5.51
CA ARG A 250 -16.71 5.43 6.63
C ARG A 250 -17.78 4.63 7.36
N PHE A 251 -18.96 5.22 7.59
CA PHE A 251 -20.06 4.56 8.28
C PHE A 251 -20.61 3.38 7.47
N LEU A 252 -20.61 3.48 6.14
CA LEU A 252 -21.02 2.40 5.23
C LEU A 252 -19.98 1.28 5.12
N VAL A 253 -18.74 1.49 5.58
CA VAL A 253 -17.82 0.40 5.87
C VAL A 253 -18.36 -0.29 7.12
N PRO A 254 -18.82 -1.57 7.07
CA PRO A 254 -19.37 -2.24 8.24
C PRO A 254 -18.33 -2.21 9.35
N ASN A 255 -18.62 -1.47 10.41
CA ASN A 255 -17.80 -1.48 11.60
C ASN A 255 -17.75 -2.91 12.14
N ALA A 256 -16.56 -3.50 12.18
CA ALA A 256 -16.32 -4.69 12.99
C ALA A 256 -16.40 -4.36 14.51
N ARG A 257 -16.86 -3.16 14.87
CA ARG A 257 -17.18 -2.71 16.23
C ARG A 257 -18.69 -2.55 16.40
N GLY A 258 -19.39 -3.60 16.19
CA GLY A 258 -20.79 -3.67 16.55
C GLY A 258 -20.96 -4.86 17.46
N LEU A 259 -20.88 -4.65 18.78
CA LEU A 259 -21.53 -5.37 19.85
C LEU A 259 -20.85 -5.00 21.17
N ASP A 260 -20.90 -3.72 21.53
CA ASP A 260 -20.90 -3.31 22.92
C ASP A 260 -22.03 -2.26 23.04
N GLY A 261 -23.23 -2.74 23.17
CA GLY A 261 -24.37 -2.03 23.71
C GLY A 261 -24.51 -2.41 25.18
N PRO A 262 -25.26 -1.61 25.95
CA PRO A 262 -25.07 -1.27 27.34
C PRO A 262 -25.09 -2.43 28.31
#